data_6d827f96aeedac8d7ff30270c9bc77fe
#
_entry.id   6d827f96aeedac8d7ff30270c9bc77fe
#
_cell.length_a   1.000
_cell.length_b   1.000
_cell.length_c   1.000
_cell.angle_alpha   90.00
_cell.angle_beta   90.00
_cell.angle_gamma   90.00
#
_symmetry.space_group_name_H-M   'P 1'
#
loop_
_entity.id
_entity.type
_entity.pdbx_description
1 polymer ?
#
loop_
_entity_poly.entity_id
_entity_poly.type
_entity_poly.pdbx_seq_one_letter_code
_entity_poly.pdbx_strand_id
1 'polypeptide(L)'
;MKKNTEENVKISTYFIAAASALVSLLAIGTISYHFLEKWTCIDALYFTVATLTTVGYGDLHPTSEMSRLFTVFFILIGVSISIAAITIIGGRYLSRREENIMRMREARAEKRHKE
;
A
#
# COMPACT_ATOMS: atom_id res chain seq x y z
N MET A 1 -27.76 -13.51 5.04
CA MET A 1 -26.84 -14.13 4.09
C MET A 1 -26.43 -13.24 2.92
N LYS A 2 -27.35 -12.55 2.23
CA LYS A 2 -27.03 -11.61 1.13
C LYS A 2 -26.19 -10.39 1.56
N LYS A 3 -26.43 -9.81 2.75
CA LYS A 3 -25.70 -8.62 3.25
C LYS A 3 -24.21 -8.88 3.45
N ASN A 4 -23.83 -10.06 3.96
CA ASN A 4 -22.42 -10.42 4.17
C ASN A 4 -21.66 -10.66 2.85
N THR A 5 -22.36 -11.11 1.81
CA THR A 5 -21.75 -11.36 0.49
C THR A 5 -21.47 -10.03 -0.23
N GLU A 6 -22.38 -9.07 -0.17
CA GLU A 6 -22.19 -7.73 -0.77
C GLU A 6 -21.09 -6.94 -0.05
N GLU A 7 -21.03 -7.04 1.26
CA GLU A 7 -19.97 -6.41 2.06
C GLU A 7 -18.58 -7.00 1.72
N ASN A 8 -18.47 -8.30 1.61
CA ASN A 8 -17.24 -8.99 1.24
C ASN A 8 -16.78 -8.65 -0.19
N VAL A 9 -17.70 -8.52 -1.13
CA VAL A 9 -17.40 -8.13 -2.51
C VAL A 9 -16.89 -6.69 -2.57
N LYS A 10 -17.56 -5.73 -1.91
CA LYS A 10 -17.12 -4.32 -1.85
C LYS A 10 -15.72 -4.19 -1.24
N ILE A 11 -15.48 -4.87 -0.13
CA ILE A 11 -14.18 -4.84 0.55
C ILE A 11 -13.08 -5.47 -0.33
N SER A 12 -13.37 -6.53 -1.08
CA SER A 12 -12.43 -7.12 -2.04
C SER A 12 -12.08 -6.15 -3.16
N THR A 13 -13.06 -5.41 -3.66
CA THR A 13 -12.88 -4.41 -4.73
C THR A 13 -11.97 -3.28 -4.27
N TYR A 14 -12.17 -2.73 -3.07
CA TYR A 14 -11.29 -1.68 -2.53
C TYR A 14 -9.86 -2.15 -2.33
N PHE A 15 -9.67 -3.40 -1.92
CA PHE A 15 -8.32 -3.97 -1.78
C PHE A 15 -7.61 -4.10 -3.13
N ILE A 16 -8.29 -4.60 -4.15
CA ILE A 16 -7.74 -4.72 -5.51
C ILE A 16 -7.43 -3.33 -6.08
N ALA A 17 -8.34 -2.36 -5.89
CA ALA A 17 -8.13 -0.99 -6.34
C ALA A 17 -6.91 -0.34 -5.65
N ALA A 18 -6.76 -0.51 -4.35
CA ALA A 18 -5.61 0.01 -3.60
C ALA A 18 -4.28 -0.62 -4.05
N ALA A 19 -4.26 -1.93 -4.22
CA ALA A 19 -3.08 -2.65 -4.71
C ALA A 19 -2.72 -2.25 -6.14
N SER A 20 -3.71 -2.12 -7.03
CA SER A 20 -3.47 -1.70 -8.41
C SER A 20 -2.97 -0.25 -8.50
N ALA A 21 -3.49 0.64 -7.67
CA ALA A 21 -3.02 2.02 -7.59
C ALA A 21 -1.55 2.09 -7.14
N LEU A 22 -1.17 1.30 -6.14
CA LEU A 22 0.21 1.24 -5.65
C LEU A 22 1.16 0.71 -6.73
N VAL A 23 0.81 -0.39 -7.40
CA VAL A 23 1.59 -0.96 -8.50
C VAL A 23 1.74 0.03 -9.65
N SER A 24 0.66 0.74 -10.00
CA SER A 24 0.69 1.78 -11.04
C SER A 24 1.62 2.92 -10.69
N LEU A 25 1.61 3.40 -9.43
CA LEU A 25 2.53 4.43 -8.95
C LEU A 25 3.98 3.97 -9.00
N LEU A 26 4.26 2.73 -8.61
CA LEU A 26 5.61 2.15 -8.70
C LEU A 26 6.09 2.09 -10.15
N ALA A 27 5.24 1.67 -11.07
CA ALA A 27 5.57 1.62 -12.49
C ALA A 27 5.81 3.02 -13.08
N ILE A 28 4.90 3.97 -12.81
CA ILE A 28 5.01 5.36 -13.29
C ILE A 28 6.30 6.01 -12.75
N GLY A 29 6.56 5.91 -11.46
CA GLY A 29 7.76 6.47 -10.84
C GLY A 29 9.04 5.86 -11.42
N THR A 30 9.11 4.53 -11.47
CA THR A 30 10.29 3.82 -12.00
C THR A 30 10.58 4.21 -13.44
N ILE A 31 9.58 4.21 -14.30
CA ILE A 31 9.73 4.58 -15.72
C ILE A 31 10.16 6.04 -15.85
N SER A 32 9.50 6.94 -15.11
CA SER A 32 9.80 8.38 -15.18
C SER A 32 11.23 8.69 -14.75
N TYR A 33 11.67 8.15 -13.61
CA TYR A 33 13.04 8.40 -13.13
C TYR A 33 14.10 7.70 -13.98
N HIS A 34 13.81 6.53 -14.53
CA HIS A 34 14.71 5.89 -15.47
C HIS A 34 15.01 6.79 -16.68
N PHE A 35 14.00 7.45 -17.24
CA PHE A 35 14.19 8.35 -18.39
C PHE A 35 14.70 9.74 -18.02
N LEU A 36 14.20 10.32 -16.91
CA LEU A 36 14.55 11.69 -16.52
C LEU A 36 15.97 11.81 -15.94
N GLU A 37 16.38 10.83 -15.13
CA GLU A 37 17.69 10.82 -14.45
C GLU A 37 18.68 9.85 -15.08
N LYS A 38 18.27 9.07 -16.08
CA LYS A 38 19.07 7.99 -16.71
C LYS A 38 19.58 6.95 -15.71
N TRP A 39 18.86 6.76 -14.63
CA TRP A 39 19.17 5.75 -13.63
C TRP A 39 18.87 4.34 -14.15
N THR A 40 19.51 3.32 -13.57
CA THR A 40 19.11 1.95 -13.82
C THR A 40 17.66 1.72 -13.40
N CYS A 41 16.99 0.71 -13.95
CA CYS A 41 15.63 0.37 -13.52
C CYS A 41 15.56 0.03 -12.04
N ILE A 42 16.62 -0.55 -11.48
CA ILE A 42 16.71 -0.91 -10.07
C ILE A 42 16.84 0.34 -9.20
N ASP A 43 17.70 1.28 -9.57
CA ASP A 43 17.87 2.54 -8.83
C ASP A 43 16.61 3.39 -8.87
N ALA A 44 15.96 3.47 -10.04
CA ALA A 44 14.69 4.17 -10.20
C ALA A 44 13.56 3.54 -9.38
N LEU A 45 13.47 2.21 -9.35
CA LEU A 45 12.52 1.48 -8.51
C LEU A 45 12.80 1.69 -7.02
N TYR A 46 14.06 1.57 -6.62
CA TYR A 46 14.49 1.79 -5.24
C TYR A 46 14.12 3.19 -4.75
N PHE A 47 14.46 4.22 -5.52
CA PHE A 47 14.09 5.61 -5.21
C PHE A 47 12.57 5.79 -5.11
N THR A 48 11.82 5.22 -6.06
CA THR A 48 10.35 5.29 -6.08
C THR A 48 9.74 4.64 -4.84
N VAL A 49 10.20 3.45 -4.46
CA VAL A 49 9.74 2.75 -3.25
C VAL A 49 10.10 3.56 -2.00
N ALA A 50 11.34 4.01 -1.86
CA ALA A 50 11.78 4.78 -0.71
C ALA A 50 11.00 6.08 -0.55
N THR A 51 10.62 6.71 -1.65
CA THR A 51 9.82 7.94 -1.68
C THR A 51 8.36 7.67 -1.31
N LEU A 52 7.71 6.69 -1.95
CA LEU A 52 6.30 6.37 -1.70
C LEU A 52 6.05 5.81 -0.30
N THR A 53 7.02 5.12 0.27
CA THR A 53 6.96 4.64 1.66
C THR A 53 7.42 5.68 2.68
N THR A 54 7.76 6.88 2.23
CA THR A 54 8.23 8.00 3.07
C THR A 54 9.53 7.73 3.85
N VAL A 55 10.30 6.71 3.46
CA VAL A 55 11.59 6.39 4.06
C VAL A 55 12.65 7.43 3.67
N GLY A 56 12.77 7.73 2.37
CA GLY A 56 13.59 8.82 1.84
C GLY A 56 15.03 8.80 2.34
N TYR A 57 15.82 7.78 2.02
CA TYR A 57 17.20 7.67 2.48
C TYR A 57 18.09 8.85 2.03
N GLY A 58 17.75 9.49 0.89
CA GLY A 58 18.50 10.67 0.39
C GLY A 58 19.80 10.32 -0.33
N ASP A 59 20.11 9.06 -0.51
CA ASP A 59 21.27 8.58 -1.27
C ASP A 59 21.09 8.77 -2.78
N LEU A 60 19.87 8.61 -3.28
CA LEU A 60 19.44 9.02 -4.61
C LEU A 60 18.49 10.20 -4.52
N HIS A 61 18.70 11.21 -5.37
CA HIS A 61 17.83 12.38 -5.44
C HIS A 61 17.81 12.95 -6.85
N PRO A 62 16.70 13.57 -7.28
CA PRO A 62 16.59 14.20 -8.58
C PRO A 62 17.62 15.31 -8.79
N THR A 63 18.32 15.28 -9.91
CA THR A 63 19.37 16.25 -10.25
C THR A 63 18.92 17.29 -11.26
N SER A 64 18.08 16.90 -12.23
CA SER A 64 17.57 17.80 -13.25
C SER A 64 16.36 18.61 -12.77
N GLU A 65 16.15 19.80 -13.31
CA GLU A 65 15.01 20.66 -12.97
C GLU A 65 13.67 19.98 -13.29
N MET A 66 13.59 19.31 -14.44
CA MET A 66 12.37 18.58 -14.85
C MET A 66 12.06 17.42 -13.92
N SER A 67 13.07 16.69 -13.52
CA SER A 67 12.91 15.60 -12.57
C SER A 67 12.49 16.10 -11.19
N ARG A 68 13.05 17.19 -10.72
CA ARG A 68 12.65 17.84 -9.45
C ARG A 68 11.20 18.30 -9.50
N LEU A 69 10.79 18.94 -10.59
CA LEU A 69 9.40 19.37 -10.77
C LEU A 69 8.44 18.18 -10.79
N PHE A 70 8.76 17.13 -11.54
CA PHE A 70 8.00 15.88 -11.55
C PHE A 70 7.91 15.28 -10.13
N THR A 71 9.02 15.26 -9.40
CA THR A 71 9.09 14.72 -8.04
C THR A 71 8.18 15.45 -7.06
N VAL A 72 8.06 16.78 -7.17
CA VAL A 72 7.12 17.54 -6.33
C VAL A 72 5.69 17.03 -6.50
N PHE A 73 5.20 16.93 -7.72
CA PHE A 73 3.85 16.42 -7.98
C PHE A 73 3.72 14.93 -7.61
N PHE A 74 4.75 14.15 -7.93
CA PHE A 74 4.78 12.73 -7.62
C PHE A 74 4.69 12.45 -6.12
N ILE A 75 5.39 13.23 -5.29
CA ILE A 75 5.33 13.11 -3.83
C ILE A 75 3.94 13.51 -3.32
N LEU A 76 3.42 14.65 -3.73
CA LEU A 76 2.12 15.14 -3.23
C LEU A 76 0.98 14.16 -3.52
N ILE A 77 0.94 13.63 -4.74
CA ILE A 77 -0.11 12.69 -5.16
C ILE A 77 0.24 11.27 -4.72
N GLY A 78 1.45 10.83 -5.00
CA GLY A 78 1.89 9.46 -4.79
C GLY A 78 1.92 9.05 -3.33
N VAL A 79 2.45 9.89 -2.44
CA VAL A 79 2.50 9.60 -1.00
C VAL A 79 1.09 9.56 -0.42
N SER A 80 0.20 10.47 -0.83
CA SER A 80 -1.19 10.47 -0.36
C SER A 80 -1.92 9.18 -0.73
N ILE A 81 -1.80 8.74 -1.97
CA ILE A 81 -2.39 7.48 -2.46
C ILE A 81 -1.72 6.27 -1.78
N SER A 82 -0.41 6.31 -1.61
CA SER A 82 0.36 5.22 -0.99
C SER A 82 -0.06 5.00 0.46
N ILE A 83 -0.18 6.06 1.26
CA ILE A 83 -0.65 5.98 2.65
C ILE A 83 -2.08 5.42 2.70
N ALA A 84 -2.98 5.89 1.84
CA ALA A 84 -4.34 5.38 1.77
C ALA A 84 -4.37 3.88 1.42
N ALA A 85 -3.59 3.45 0.42
CA ALA A 85 -3.49 2.06 0.01
C ALA A 85 -2.92 1.16 1.12
N ILE A 86 -1.84 1.58 1.77
CA ILE A 86 -1.23 0.83 2.88
C ILE A 86 -2.19 0.71 4.06
N THR A 87 -2.95 1.76 4.38
CA THR A 87 -3.95 1.76 5.45
C THR A 87 -5.08 0.78 5.16
N ILE A 88 -5.58 0.73 3.93
CA ILE A 88 -6.62 -0.22 3.51
C ILE A 88 -6.11 -1.66 3.58
N ILE A 89 -4.89 -1.91 3.10
CA ILE A 89 -4.26 -3.23 3.11
C ILE A 89 -3.97 -3.70 4.55
N GLY A 90 -3.37 -2.83 5.35
CA GLY A 90 -3.01 -3.11 6.74
C GLY A 90 -4.21 -3.30 7.66
N GLY A 91 -5.26 -2.49 7.51
CA GLY A 91 -6.49 -2.59 8.29
C GLY A 91 -7.18 -3.94 8.16
N ARG A 92 -7.15 -4.55 6.97
CA ARG A 92 -7.69 -5.90 6.74
C ARG A 92 -6.91 -7.00 7.44
N TYR A 93 -5.59 -6.87 7.47
CA TYR A 93 -4.76 -7.87 8.14
C TYR A 93 -5.01 -7.89 9.64
N LEU A 94 -5.20 -6.72 10.25
CA LEU A 94 -5.54 -6.57 11.67
C LEU A 94 -6.94 -7.09 12.00
N SER A 95 -7.96 -6.74 11.23
CA SER A 95 -9.34 -7.19 11.43
C SER A 95 -9.48 -8.73 11.38
N ARG A 96 -8.78 -9.37 10.47
CA ARG A 96 -8.78 -10.85 10.41
C ARG A 96 -8.12 -11.50 11.64
N ARG A 97 -7.10 -10.87 12.21
CA ARG A 97 -6.48 -11.35 13.46
C ARG A 97 -7.41 -11.22 14.63
N GLU A 98 -8.12 -10.12 14.77
CA GLU A 98 -9.07 -9.88 15.84
C GLU A 98 -10.25 -10.87 15.79
N GLU A 99 -10.83 -11.11 14.62
CA GLU A 99 -11.89 -12.11 14.45
C GLU A 99 -11.42 -13.52 14.82
N ASN A 100 -10.22 -13.92 14.44
CA ASN A 100 -9.68 -15.22 14.80
C ASN A 100 -9.45 -15.36 16.31
N ILE A 101 -8.96 -14.31 16.97
CA ILE A 101 -8.76 -14.29 18.42
C ILE A 101 -10.11 -14.36 19.16
N MET A 102 -11.11 -13.63 18.68
CA MET A 102 -12.47 -13.66 19.25
C MET A 102 -13.09 -15.05 19.12
N ARG A 103 -13.03 -15.67 17.95
CA ARG A 103 -13.52 -17.05 17.73
C ARG A 103 -12.82 -18.07 18.63
N MET A 104 -11.52 -17.93 18.85
CA MET A 104 -10.78 -18.80 19.77
C MET A 104 -11.19 -18.58 21.24
N ARG A 105 -11.50 -17.35 21.63
CA ARG A 105 -11.99 -17.04 22.98
C ARG A 105 -13.38 -17.60 23.22
N GLU A 106 -14.28 -17.45 22.27
CA GLU A 106 -15.63 -18.02 22.32
C GLU A 106 -15.62 -19.55 22.39
N ALA A 107 -14.81 -20.21 21.56
CA ALA A 107 -14.65 -21.67 21.60
C ALA A 107 -14.08 -22.19 22.93
N ARG A 108 -13.18 -21.41 23.56
CA ARG A 108 -12.64 -21.76 24.89
C ARG A 108 -13.68 -21.55 26.01
N ALA A 109 -14.49 -20.50 25.92
CA ALA A 109 -15.55 -20.23 26.89
C ALA A 109 -16.62 -21.29 26.82
N GLU A 110 -17.01 -21.74 25.62
CA GLU A 110 -18.00 -22.81 25.43
C GLU A 110 -17.51 -24.16 25.99
N LYS A 111 -16.24 -24.49 25.84
CA LYS A 111 -15.67 -25.71 26.44
C LYS A 111 -15.68 -25.68 27.97
N ARG A 112 -15.43 -24.52 28.59
CA ARG A 112 -15.46 -24.34 30.04
C ARG A 112 -16.89 -24.50 30.62
N HIS A 113 -17.90 -24.18 29.85
CA HIS A 113 -19.31 -24.32 30.28
C HIS A 113 -19.82 -25.75 30.19
N LYS A 114 -19.12 -26.62 29.46
CA LYS A 114 -19.51 -28.03 29.29
C LYS A 114 -18.78 -28.99 30.24
N GLU A 115 -17.82 -28.51 31.00
CA GLU A 115 -17.13 -29.21 32.09
C GLU A 115 -17.78 -28.86 33.45
#